data_1e2ae9ebd4268fbc3cc0411019d185de
#
_entry.id   1e2ae9ebd4268fbc3cc0411019d185de
#
_cell.length_a   1.000
_cell.length_b   1.000
_cell.length_c   1.000
_cell.angle_alpha   90.00
_cell.angle_beta   90.00
_cell.angle_gamma   90.00
#
_symmetry.space_group_name_H-M   'P 1'
#
loop_
_entity.id
_entity.type
_entity.pdbx_description
1 polymer ?
#
loop_
_entity_poly.entity_id
_entity_poly.type
_entity_poly.pdbx_seq_one_letter_code
_entity_poly.pdbx_strand_id
1 'polypeptide(L)'
;MEEYTREQIQRADDTDLYVFLSGRGEQFKRCGKEYRWLRHDSVMINKSEWYRFSQNKGGHAIDFMKEFYGLSFAEAVKELLGEEGVGETNRRTAKEDAGRQKVCPIPLPGLELPERNESCEIARKYLIEQRKLSEWLIDQMIAKGDIYESKNYHNVVFVGRDKEQNPRYAAMRGTDEKRYRGEAKGSEKIYGFGHIGTNEKLFVFESPIDLLSYITAVPEEWEKHSYISLGGLSEKAMKQVYMEHKNIRSIYLCLDNDEPGNERCRQFVSMIPEELCVFRLEPAKKDWNECLVAGLPVKEMAKQICLRDNREKPVPVMKMSEVEETVVQWLWYPFIPFGKVTLIQGNPGKGKTWIAMAIAAYCTNGKELPNALPIEPFNVLYQTAEDGIADTIKPRLAKCGADMTRVRFINEDE
;
A
#
# COMPACT_ATOMS: atom_id res chain seq x y z
N MET A 1 11.11 -4.23 49.74
CA MET A 1 10.15 -4.55 48.66
C MET A 1 8.82 -3.94 49.07
N GLU A 2 8.32 -2.93 48.37
CA GLU A 2 6.99 -2.39 48.63
C GLU A 2 5.97 -3.46 48.23
N GLU A 3 5.29 -4.05 49.20
CA GLU A 3 4.21 -5.01 48.97
C GLU A 3 2.93 -4.21 48.73
N TYR A 4 2.43 -4.23 47.48
CA TYR A 4 1.13 -3.67 47.15
C TYR A 4 0.00 -4.55 47.69
N THR A 5 -1.08 -3.93 48.18
CA THR A 5 -2.28 -4.66 48.60
C THR A 5 -3.00 -5.28 47.41
N ARG A 6 -3.82 -6.31 47.63
CA ARG A 6 -4.64 -6.92 46.57
C ARG A 6 -5.55 -5.90 45.86
N GLU A 7 -6.07 -4.94 46.62
CA GLU A 7 -6.92 -3.87 46.05
C GLU A 7 -6.14 -2.92 45.15
N GLN A 8 -4.89 -2.60 45.54
CA GLN A 8 -4.00 -1.76 44.68
C GLN A 8 -3.62 -2.49 43.39
N ILE A 9 -3.31 -3.77 43.47
CA ILE A 9 -2.99 -4.59 42.31
C ILE A 9 -4.21 -4.67 41.38
N GLN A 10 -5.41 -4.93 41.90
CA GLN A 10 -6.62 -5.00 41.11
C GLN A 10 -6.93 -3.66 40.45
N ARG A 11 -6.80 -2.55 41.19
CA ARG A 11 -7.01 -1.20 40.64
C ARG A 11 -6.02 -0.86 39.53
N ALA A 12 -4.77 -1.27 39.65
CA ALA A 12 -3.77 -1.11 38.62
C ALA A 12 -4.14 -1.92 37.38
N ASP A 13 -4.57 -3.17 37.56
CA ASP A 13 -4.88 -4.09 36.47
C ASP A 13 -6.20 -3.73 35.74
N ASP A 14 -7.11 -3.03 36.41
CA ASP A 14 -8.37 -2.50 35.85
C ASP A 14 -8.19 -1.13 35.16
N THR A 15 -6.98 -0.60 35.08
CA THR A 15 -6.71 0.70 34.42
C THR A 15 -7.10 0.67 32.94
N ASP A 16 -7.88 1.65 32.50
CA ASP A 16 -8.23 1.81 31.08
C ASP A 16 -6.97 2.19 30.28
N LEU A 17 -6.44 1.22 29.54
CA LEU A 17 -5.21 1.35 28.77
C LEU A 17 -5.31 2.41 27.68
N TYR A 18 -6.48 2.56 27.06
CA TYR A 18 -6.66 3.62 26.04
C TYR A 18 -6.52 5.00 26.67
N VAL A 19 -7.19 5.24 27.79
CA VAL A 19 -7.14 6.54 28.49
C VAL A 19 -5.73 6.78 29.01
N PHE A 20 -5.14 5.80 29.67
CA PHE A 20 -3.81 5.89 30.25
C PHE A 20 -2.73 6.20 29.22
N LEU A 21 -2.72 5.46 28.11
CA LEU A 21 -1.70 5.59 27.08
C LEU A 21 -1.93 6.82 26.18
N SER A 22 -3.18 7.18 25.90
CA SER A 22 -3.50 8.42 25.16
C SER A 22 -3.07 9.66 25.95
N GLY A 23 -3.21 9.66 27.28
CA GLY A 23 -2.70 10.73 28.16
C GLY A 23 -1.18 10.88 28.10
N ARG A 24 -0.47 9.87 27.63
CA ARG A 24 1.00 9.83 27.43
C ARG A 24 1.44 10.06 25.97
N GLY A 25 0.51 10.44 25.11
CA GLY A 25 0.80 10.80 23.72
C GLY A 25 0.80 9.62 22.75
N GLU A 26 0.42 8.41 23.20
CA GLU A 26 0.27 7.27 22.31
C GLU A 26 -0.93 7.47 21.36
N GLN A 27 -0.80 7.01 20.13
CA GLN A 27 -1.83 7.19 19.09
C GLN A 27 -2.60 5.90 18.85
N PHE A 28 -3.91 6.05 18.65
CA PHE A 28 -4.83 4.94 18.45
C PHE A 28 -5.76 5.18 17.27
N LYS A 29 -6.19 4.08 16.63
CA LYS A 29 -7.26 4.08 15.65
C LYS A 29 -8.46 3.34 16.24
N ARG A 30 -9.62 4.00 16.30
CA ARG A 30 -10.85 3.35 16.76
C ARG A 30 -11.32 2.28 15.77
N CYS A 31 -11.59 1.08 16.27
CA CYS A 31 -12.09 -0.07 15.52
C CYS A 31 -13.35 -0.63 16.22
N GLY A 32 -14.50 -0.05 15.93
CA GLY A 32 -15.76 -0.41 16.60
C GLY A 32 -15.76 -0.01 18.07
N LYS A 33 -15.80 -1.01 18.98
CA LYS A 33 -15.76 -0.82 20.45
C LYS A 33 -14.33 -0.84 21.02
N GLU A 34 -13.33 -1.18 20.21
CA GLU A 34 -11.94 -1.36 20.59
C GLU A 34 -11.04 -0.30 19.95
N TYR A 35 -9.79 -0.22 20.41
CA TYR A 35 -8.80 0.71 19.92
C TYR A 35 -7.57 -0.05 19.43
N ARG A 36 -7.16 0.16 18.18
CA ARG A 36 -5.91 -0.36 17.64
C ARG A 36 -4.78 0.58 18.02
N TRP A 37 -3.75 0.06 18.67
CA TRP A 37 -2.57 0.84 19.01
C TRP A 37 -1.69 1.04 17.78
N LEU A 38 -1.53 2.30 17.33
CA LEU A 38 -0.83 2.60 16.08
C LEU A 38 0.68 2.31 16.11
N ARG A 39 1.24 2.19 17.30
CA ARG A 39 2.64 1.81 17.50
C ARG A 39 2.87 0.31 17.23
N HIS A 40 1.85 -0.51 17.49
CA HIS A 40 1.84 -1.95 17.25
C HIS A 40 0.49 -2.36 16.63
N ASP A 41 0.38 -2.32 15.30
CA ASP A 41 -0.88 -2.52 14.56
C ASP A 41 -1.61 -3.85 14.84
N SER A 42 -0.89 -4.85 15.34
CA SER A 42 -1.46 -6.14 15.73
C SER A 42 -2.06 -6.14 17.13
N VAL A 43 -1.95 -5.02 17.89
CA VAL A 43 -2.47 -4.90 19.25
C VAL A 43 -3.77 -4.15 19.27
N MET A 44 -4.81 -4.80 19.80
CA MET A 44 -6.12 -4.23 20.09
C MET A 44 -6.25 -4.05 21.60
N ILE A 45 -6.89 -2.95 22.01
CA ILE A 45 -7.14 -2.60 23.39
C ILE A 45 -8.64 -2.37 23.59
N ASN A 46 -9.16 -2.97 24.65
CA ASN A 46 -10.54 -2.78 25.10
C ASN A 46 -10.55 -2.56 26.61
N LYS A 47 -10.63 -1.30 27.05
CA LYS A 47 -10.47 -0.90 28.45
C LYS A 47 -9.12 -1.35 29.03
N SER A 48 -9.11 -2.20 30.05
CA SER A 48 -7.93 -2.77 30.68
C SER A 48 -7.35 -3.99 29.96
N GLU A 49 -8.10 -4.56 29.01
CA GLU A 49 -7.69 -5.75 28.27
C GLU A 49 -6.97 -5.38 26.96
N TRP A 50 -6.00 -6.19 26.59
CA TRP A 50 -5.33 -6.10 25.31
C TRP A 50 -5.12 -7.47 24.69
N TYR A 51 -5.03 -7.49 23.35
CA TYR A 51 -4.74 -8.70 22.57
C TYR A 51 -3.85 -8.38 21.37
N ARG A 52 -2.77 -9.16 21.22
CA ARG A 52 -1.82 -9.07 20.12
C ARG A 52 -2.02 -10.22 19.13
N PHE A 53 -2.67 -9.97 18.02
CA PHE A 53 -2.99 -10.99 17.01
C PHE A 53 -1.76 -11.66 16.41
N SER A 54 -0.66 -10.93 16.20
CA SER A 54 0.57 -11.48 15.58
C SER A 54 1.27 -12.55 16.43
N GLN A 55 0.98 -12.61 17.73
CA GLN A 55 1.61 -13.56 18.67
C GLN A 55 0.60 -14.42 19.43
N ASN A 56 -0.69 -14.23 19.16
CA ASN A 56 -1.79 -14.91 19.87
C ASN A 56 -1.68 -14.75 21.40
N LYS A 57 -1.37 -13.54 21.88
CA LYS A 57 -1.10 -13.23 23.27
C LYS A 57 -1.93 -12.03 23.71
N GLY A 58 -2.45 -12.09 24.93
CA GLY A 58 -3.22 -11.01 25.53
C GLY A 58 -3.11 -11.01 27.04
N GLY A 59 -3.70 -10.03 27.71
CA GLY A 59 -3.69 -9.86 29.15
C GLY A 59 -4.38 -8.58 29.57
N HIS A 60 -4.13 -8.16 30.81
CA HIS A 60 -4.64 -6.93 31.41
C HIS A 60 -3.56 -5.83 31.47
N ALA A 61 -3.86 -4.72 32.11
CA ALA A 61 -3.02 -3.53 32.12
C ALA A 61 -1.61 -3.77 32.68
N ILE A 62 -1.48 -4.55 33.76
CA ILE A 62 -0.17 -4.90 34.33
C ILE A 62 0.65 -5.72 33.33
N ASP A 63 0.04 -6.71 32.67
CA ASP A 63 0.73 -7.52 31.67
C ASP A 63 1.11 -6.70 30.44
N PHE A 64 0.29 -5.71 30.05
CA PHE A 64 0.64 -4.75 29.01
C PHE A 64 1.92 -4.00 29.33
N MET A 65 2.02 -3.46 30.53
CA MET A 65 3.20 -2.70 30.97
C MET A 65 4.46 -3.58 31.03
N LYS A 66 4.32 -4.83 31.44
CA LYS A 66 5.42 -5.81 31.42
C LYS A 66 5.84 -6.18 30.00
N GLU A 67 4.88 -6.44 29.12
CA GLU A 67 5.14 -6.91 27.75
C GLU A 67 5.71 -5.82 26.84
N PHE A 68 5.14 -4.62 26.89
CA PHE A 68 5.48 -3.55 25.93
C PHE A 68 6.44 -2.50 26.48
N TYR A 69 6.54 -2.36 27.81
CA TYR A 69 7.43 -1.39 28.43
C TYR A 69 8.56 -2.06 29.25
N GLY A 70 8.55 -3.39 29.36
CA GLY A 70 9.63 -4.15 30.02
C GLY A 70 9.71 -3.94 31.54
N LEU A 71 8.65 -3.42 32.15
CA LEU A 71 8.62 -3.13 33.58
C LEU A 71 8.50 -4.43 34.42
N SER A 72 9.09 -4.45 35.61
CA SER A 72 8.79 -5.47 36.60
C SER A 72 7.34 -5.33 37.08
N PHE A 73 6.83 -6.34 37.77
CA PHE A 73 5.47 -6.30 38.33
C PHE A 73 5.26 -5.08 39.25
N ALA A 74 6.21 -4.81 40.15
CA ALA A 74 6.12 -3.70 41.08
C ALA A 74 6.16 -2.33 40.38
N GLU A 75 7.03 -2.18 39.38
CA GLU A 75 7.10 -0.95 38.56
C GLU A 75 5.86 -0.75 37.76
N ALA A 76 5.28 -1.80 37.14
CA ALA A 76 4.03 -1.73 36.40
C ALA A 76 2.86 -1.29 37.27
N VAL A 77 2.71 -1.86 38.48
CA VAL A 77 1.68 -1.46 39.44
C VAL A 77 1.86 -0.01 39.88
N LYS A 78 3.08 0.41 40.20
CA LYS A 78 3.39 1.80 40.57
C LYS A 78 3.03 2.77 39.46
N GLU A 79 3.39 2.47 38.25
CA GLU A 79 3.19 3.32 37.08
C GLU A 79 1.69 3.48 36.73
N LEU A 80 0.91 2.40 36.85
CA LEU A 80 -0.53 2.41 36.56
C LEU A 80 -1.34 3.12 37.65
N LEU A 81 -0.89 3.09 38.90
CA LEU A 81 -1.54 3.80 40.01
C LEU A 81 -1.23 5.31 40.05
N GLY A 82 -0.15 5.77 39.41
CA GLY A 82 0.37 7.14 39.52
C GLY A 82 1.04 7.40 40.89
N GLU A 83 1.63 8.60 41.08
CA GLU A 83 2.32 8.97 42.34
C GLU A 83 1.39 9.11 43.57
N GLU A 84 0.06 9.01 43.40
CA GLU A 84 -0.93 9.16 44.48
C GLU A 84 -1.28 7.89 45.25
N GLY A 85 -0.47 6.85 45.13
CA GLY A 85 -0.67 5.55 45.83
C GLY A 85 -0.44 5.51 47.33
N VAL A 86 -0.18 6.64 48.03
CA VAL A 86 -0.01 6.69 49.47
C VAL A 86 -0.81 7.86 50.07
N GLY A 87 -2.05 7.60 50.50
CA GLY A 87 -2.82 8.56 51.31
C GLY A 87 -4.29 8.72 50.92
N GLU A 88 -5.14 8.23 51.75
CA GLU A 88 -6.59 8.38 51.98
C GLU A 88 -7.42 9.35 51.12
N THR A 89 -8.53 8.79 50.63
CA THR A 89 -9.89 9.35 50.48
C THR A 89 -10.06 10.85 50.33
N ASN A 90 -10.56 11.28 49.13
CA ASN A 90 -11.78 12.10 49.09
C ASN A 90 -12.38 12.21 47.66
N ARG A 91 -13.67 11.84 47.55
CA ARG A 91 -14.52 12.19 46.42
C ARG A 91 -14.66 13.69 46.33
N ARG A 92 -14.28 14.31 45.20
CA ARG A 92 -14.90 15.54 44.70
C ARG A 92 -14.85 15.57 43.17
N THR A 93 -16.02 15.83 42.63
CA THR A 93 -16.46 16.13 41.29
C THR A 93 -15.46 16.90 40.42
N ALA A 94 -15.32 16.42 39.20
CA ALA A 94 -14.60 17.08 38.13
C ALA A 94 -15.24 18.45 37.78
N LYS A 95 -14.45 19.48 37.81
CA LYS A 95 -14.59 20.67 36.97
C LYS A 95 -13.22 21.01 36.39
N GLU A 96 -13.27 21.32 35.09
CA GLU A 96 -12.19 21.67 34.21
C GLU A 96 -11.21 22.66 34.86
N ASP A 97 -9.90 22.34 34.79
CA ASP A 97 -8.90 23.39 34.60
C ASP A 97 -7.68 22.86 33.87
N ALA A 98 -7.32 23.55 32.81
CA ALA A 98 -6.25 23.23 31.90
C ALA A 98 -4.89 23.61 32.51
N GLY A 99 -4.20 22.61 33.07
CA GLY A 99 -2.78 22.68 33.39
C GLY A 99 -2.08 21.49 32.75
N ARG A 100 -1.62 21.61 31.49
CA ARG A 100 -0.80 20.59 30.82
C ARG A 100 0.52 20.41 31.57
N GLN A 101 0.57 19.54 32.56
CA GLN A 101 1.84 18.91 32.91
C GLN A 101 2.25 18.02 31.75
N LYS A 102 3.38 18.32 31.12
CA LYS A 102 4.06 17.44 30.17
C LYS A 102 4.49 16.19 30.94
N VAL A 103 3.65 15.18 30.97
CA VAL A 103 4.06 13.84 31.39
C VAL A 103 5.00 13.34 30.31
N CYS A 104 6.28 13.15 30.63
CA CYS A 104 7.23 12.54 29.70
C CYS A 104 6.75 11.14 29.33
N PRO A 105 6.70 10.79 28.03
CA PRO A 105 6.35 9.44 27.63
C PRO A 105 7.38 8.45 28.21
N ILE A 106 6.90 7.31 28.72
CA ILE A 106 7.79 6.23 29.16
C ILE A 106 8.57 5.75 27.93
N PRO A 107 9.93 5.75 27.96
CA PRO A 107 10.71 5.25 26.84
C PRO A 107 10.38 3.76 26.61
N LEU A 108 10.12 3.39 25.36
CA LEU A 108 10.08 1.96 25.02
C LEU A 108 11.46 1.34 25.23
N PRO A 109 11.52 0.05 25.61
CA PRO A 109 12.77 -0.67 25.61
C PRO A 109 13.39 -0.58 24.21
N GLY A 110 14.68 -0.25 24.14
CA GLY A 110 15.41 -0.22 22.89
C GLY A 110 15.35 -1.58 22.17
N LEU A 111 15.72 -1.61 20.89
CA LEU A 111 15.80 -2.85 20.12
C LEU A 111 16.75 -3.84 20.78
N GLU A 112 16.25 -5.01 21.17
CA GLU A 112 17.01 -6.13 21.70
C GLU A 112 17.37 -7.07 20.56
N LEU A 113 18.53 -6.86 19.92
CA LEU A 113 19.00 -7.74 18.85
C LEU A 113 19.34 -9.13 19.40
N PRO A 114 18.96 -10.22 18.72
CA PRO A 114 19.43 -11.56 19.04
C PRO A 114 20.97 -11.62 19.05
N GLU A 115 21.54 -12.31 20.05
CA GLU A 115 22.99 -12.50 20.14
C GLU A 115 23.51 -13.15 18.85
N ARG A 116 24.60 -12.59 18.31
CA ARG A 116 25.21 -13.11 17.08
C ARG A 116 25.94 -14.42 17.36
N ASN A 117 25.81 -15.38 16.45
CA ASN A 117 26.68 -16.54 16.42
C ASN A 117 28.08 -16.17 15.89
N GLU A 118 29.10 -16.91 16.26
CA GLU A 118 30.47 -16.72 15.75
C GLU A 118 30.59 -17.02 14.25
N SER A 119 29.79 -17.96 13.75
CA SER A 119 29.67 -18.33 12.35
C SER A 119 28.27 -18.01 11.82
N CYS A 120 28.17 -17.78 10.51
CA CYS A 120 26.91 -17.60 9.78
C CYS A 120 26.62 -18.74 8.79
N GLU A 121 27.24 -19.92 9.01
CA GLU A 121 27.21 -21.01 8.04
C GLU A 121 25.82 -21.61 7.85
N ILE A 122 25.05 -21.84 8.93
CA ILE A 122 23.73 -22.45 8.87
C ILE A 122 22.75 -21.51 8.17
N ALA A 123 22.73 -20.23 8.58
CA ALA A 123 21.90 -19.21 7.96
C ALA A 123 22.26 -19.00 6.48
N ARG A 124 23.56 -18.93 6.15
CA ARG A 124 24.07 -18.81 4.79
C ARG A 124 23.63 -19.98 3.91
N LYS A 125 23.86 -21.20 4.40
CA LYS A 125 23.48 -22.44 3.70
C LYS A 125 21.97 -22.49 3.44
N TYR A 126 21.14 -22.12 4.43
CA TYR A 126 19.69 -22.05 4.27
C TYR A 126 19.29 -21.07 3.17
N LEU A 127 19.85 -19.86 3.14
CA LEU A 127 19.52 -18.84 2.16
C LEU A 127 19.95 -19.24 0.74
N ILE A 128 21.12 -19.83 0.58
CA ILE A 128 21.67 -20.21 -0.73
C ILE A 128 21.06 -21.52 -1.23
N GLU A 129 21.07 -22.57 -0.42
CA GLU A 129 20.67 -23.90 -0.89
C GLU A 129 19.16 -24.12 -0.90
N GLN A 130 18.44 -23.67 0.14
CA GLN A 130 17.00 -23.86 0.24
C GLN A 130 16.21 -22.73 -0.42
N ARG A 131 16.67 -21.48 -0.28
CA ARG A 131 15.99 -20.29 -0.82
C ARG A 131 16.50 -19.88 -2.20
N LYS A 132 17.58 -20.51 -2.68
CA LYS A 132 18.20 -20.27 -4.00
C LYS A 132 18.65 -18.81 -4.21
N LEU A 133 18.94 -18.10 -3.13
CA LEU A 133 19.47 -16.74 -3.21
C LEU A 133 20.93 -16.77 -3.68
N SER A 134 21.34 -15.74 -4.41
CA SER A 134 22.70 -15.67 -4.95
C SER A 134 23.74 -15.50 -3.83
N GLU A 135 24.82 -16.25 -3.93
CA GLU A 135 25.91 -16.30 -2.97
C GLU A 135 26.54 -14.92 -2.76
N TRP A 136 26.84 -14.22 -3.86
CA TRP A 136 27.46 -12.89 -3.81
C TRP A 136 26.61 -11.87 -3.01
N LEU A 137 25.27 -11.91 -3.17
CA LEU A 137 24.36 -11.00 -2.49
C LEU A 137 24.32 -11.30 -0.98
N ILE A 138 24.20 -12.57 -0.62
CA ILE A 138 24.16 -13.00 0.79
C ILE A 138 25.47 -12.67 1.48
N ASP A 139 26.61 -12.94 0.86
CA ASP A 139 27.93 -12.62 1.42
C ASP A 139 28.12 -11.11 1.62
N GLN A 140 27.66 -10.31 0.67
CA GLN A 140 27.68 -8.85 0.82
C GLN A 140 26.80 -8.36 1.98
N MET A 141 25.58 -8.91 2.16
CA MET A 141 24.69 -8.53 3.25
C MET A 141 25.23 -8.99 4.62
N ILE A 142 25.87 -10.16 4.67
CA ILE A 142 26.54 -10.65 5.89
C ILE A 142 27.73 -9.75 6.24
N ALA A 143 28.56 -9.40 5.26
CA ALA A 143 29.73 -8.53 5.46
C ALA A 143 29.33 -7.12 5.95
N LYS A 144 28.19 -6.58 5.48
CA LYS A 144 27.61 -5.32 5.97
C LYS A 144 26.98 -5.45 7.36
N GLY A 145 26.74 -6.66 7.83
CA GLY A 145 26.03 -6.94 9.08
C GLY A 145 24.53 -6.69 9.01
N ASP A 146 23.95 -6.65 7.82
CA ASP A 146 22.51 -6.55 7.58
C ASP A 146 21.82 -7.91 7.70
N ILE A 147 22.59 -8.99 7.51
CA ILE A 147 22.18 -10.37 7.77
C ILE A 147 23.20 -11.02 8.69
N TYR A 148 22.69 -11.76 9.68
CA TYR A 148 23.55 -12.59 10.52
C TYR A 148 22.78 -13.82 11.07
N GLU A 149 23.50 -14.77 11.64
CA GLU A 149 22.95 -15.94 12.32
C GLU A 149 22.82 -15.67 13.82
N SER A 150 21.66 -15.96 14.42
CA SER A 150 21.52 -15.88 15.87
C SER A 150 22.18 -17.07 16.56
N LYS A 151 22.83 -16.84 17.68
CA LYS A 151 23.49 -17.87 18.49
C LYS A 151 22.51 -18.92 18.98
N ASN A 152 21.34 -18.48 19.43
CA ASN A 152 20.26 -19.37 19.82
C ASN A 152 19.40 -19.68 18.60
N TYR A 153 19.15 -20.98 18.37
CA TYR A 153 18.27 -21.51 17.31
C TYR A 153 18.77 -21.29 15.87
N HIS A 154 19.94 -20.71 15.64
CA HIS A 154 20.54 -20.48 14.33
C HIS A 154 19.59 -19.80 13.31
N ASN A 155 18.73 -18.90 13.80
CA ASN A 155 17.83 -18.17 12.94
C ASN A 155 18.61 -17.17 12.07
N VAL A 156 18.15 -16.98 10.83
CA VAL A 156 18.56 -15.82 10.02
C VAL A 156 17.95 -14.57 10.63
N VAL A 157 18.75 -13.56 10.91
CA VAL A 157 18.33 -12.25 11.39
C VAL A 157 18.56 -11.22 10.28
N PHE A 158 17.51 -10.50 9.89
CA PHE A 158 17.52 -9.44 8.89
C PHE A 158 17.35 -8.11 9.61
N VAL A 159 18.35 -7.23 9.52
CA VAL A 159 18.40 -5.97 10.29
C VAL A 159 17.90 -4.81 9.45
N GLY A 160 16.89 -4.10 9.94
CA GLY A 160 16.45 -2.81 9.42
C GLY A 160 17.11 -1.65 10.18
N ARG A 161 17.56 -0.62 9.45
CA ARG A 161 18.33 0.50 9.99
C ARG A 161 17.66 1.84 9.73
N ASP A 162 17.96 2.82 10.58
CA ASP A 162 17.63 4.22 10.32
C ASP A 162 18.66 4.85 9.33
N LYS A 163 18.47 6.12 9.00
CA LYS A 163 19.36 6.87 8.09
C LYS A 163 20.78 7.06 8.66
N GLU A 164 20.94 7.02 9.97
CA GLU A 164 22.22 7.04 10.65
C GLU A 164 22.87 5.65 10.77
N GLN A 165 22.28 4.63 10.14
CA GLN A 165 22.73 3.24 10.14
C GLN A 165 22.61 2.53 11.48
N ASN A 166 21.85 3.08 12.45
CA ASN A 166 21.57 2.38 13.70
C ASN A 166 20.52 1.28 13.48
N PRO A 167 20.68 0.09 14.07
CA PRO A 167 19.65 -0.95 14.03
C PRO A 167 18.38 -0.50 14.76
N ARG A 168 17.22 -0.59 14.09
CA ARG A 168 15.92 -0.20 14.64
C ARG A 168 14.86 -1.30 14.50
N TYR A 169 15.13 -2.28 13.67
CA TYR A 169 14.23 -3.39 13.39
C TYR A 169 15.05 -4.65 13.12
N ALA A 170 14.52 -5.80 13.50
CA ALA A 170 15.08 -7.08 13.09
C ALA A 170 13.99 -8.12 12.88
N ALA A 171 13.91 -8.66 11.67
CA ALA A 171 13.10 -9.84 11.37
C ALA A 171 13.92 -11.11 11.54
N MET A 172 13.28 -12.17 12.01
CA MET A 172 13.92 -13.48 12.23
C MET A 172 13.24 -14.57 11.40
N ARG A 173 14.05 -15.46 10.82
CA ARG A 173 13.59 -16.63 10.09
C ARG A 173 14.31 -17.87 10.55
N GLY A 174 13.55 -18.89 11.00
CA GLY A 174 14.09 -20.20 11.35
C GLY A 174 14.68 -20.90 10.14
N THR A 175 15.80 -21.57 10.38
CA THR A 175 16.52 -22.37 9.37
C THR A 175 16.12 -23.84 9.40
N ASP A 176 15.36 -24.24 10.42
CA ASP A 176 14.86 -25.58 10.66
C ASP A 176 13.47 -25.85 10.03
N GLU A 177 12.97 -27.07 10.15
CA GLU A 177 11.66 -27.50 9.65
C GLU A 177 10.48 -26.76 10.30
N LYS A 178 10.63 -26.22 11.51
CA LYS A 178 9.58 -25.49 12.24
C LYS A 178 9.25 -24.15 11.63
N ARG A 179 10.05 -23.67 10.68
CA ARG A 179 9.80 -22.45 9.89
C ARG A 179 9.45 -21.22 10.72
N TYR A 180 10.13 -21.04 11.86
CA TYR A 180 9.90 -19.89 12.72
C TYR A 180 9.92 -18.57 11.95
N ARG A 181 8.98 -17.68 12.27
CA ARG A 181 8.94 -16.27 11.81
C ARG A 181 8.69 -15.39 13.03
N GLY A 182 9.46 -14.34 13.20
CA GLY A 182 9.29 -13.42 14.32
C GLY A 182 10.05 -12.12 14.11
N GLU A 183 9.91 -11.23 15.06
CA GLU A 183 10.63 -9.96 15.13
C GLU A 183 11.33 -9.87 16.47
N ALA A 184 12.48 -9.19 16.52
CA ALA A 184 13.17 -8.93 17.76
C ALA A 184 12.37 -7.97 18.65
N LYS A 185 12.47 -8.14 19.96
CA LYS A 185 11.79 -7.27 20.93
C LYS A 185 12.26 -5.83 20.77
N GLY A 186 11.34 -4.86 20.82
CA GLY A 186 11.65 -3.45 20.59
C GLY A 186 11.83 -3.05 19.14
N SER A 187 11.54 -3.94 18.16
CA SER A 187 11.56 -3.60 16.73
C SER A 187 10.55 -2.52 16.38
N GLU A 188 11.00 -1.51 15.65
CA GLU A 188 10.17 -0.43 15.14
C GLU A 188 9.80 -0.68 13.67
N LYS A 189 8.51 -0.96 13.40
CA LYS A 189 8.03 -1.31 12.06
C LYS A 189 8.08 -0.19 11.01
N ILE A 190 8.53 0.99 11.38
CA ILE A 190 8.83 2.07 10.42
C ILE A 190 10.17 1.83 9.71
N TYR A 191 11.02 0.93 10.23
CA TYR A 191 12.30 0.57 9.67
C TYR A 191 12.28 -0.90 9.26
N GLY A 192 12.06 -1.19 7.99
CA GLY A 192 12.14 -2.55 7.45
C GLY A 192 13.57 -2.95 7.10
N PHE A 193 13.80 -4.26 6.85
CA PHE A 193 15.01 -4.70 6.16
C PHE A 193 14.99 -4.18 4.72
N GLY A 194 16.09 -3.56 4.25
CA GLY A 194 16.10 -2.97 2.93
C GLY A 194 17.46 -2.42 2.52
N HIS A 195 17.47 -1.79 1.36
CA HIS A 195 18.59 -1.06 0.79
C HIS A 195 18.08 0.25 0.20
N ILE A 196 18.79 1.35 0.43
CA ILE A 196 18.46 2.65 -0.15
C ILE A 196 19.49 2.99 -1.22
N GLY A 197 19.02 3.07 -2.45
CA GLY A 197 19.81 3.42 -3.61
C GLY A 197 19.75 4.91 -3.95
N THR A 198 20.32 5.27 -5.08
CA THR A 198 20.47 6.67 -5.51
C THR A 198 19.44 7.11 -6.56
N ASN A 199 18.72 6.16 -7.21
CA ASN A 199 17.73 6.50 -8.23
C ASN A 199 16.32 6.71 -7.65
N GLU A 200 15.36 6.96 -8.52
CA GLU A 200 13.99 7.36 -8.19
C GLU A 200 13.01 6.19 -7.95
N LYS A 201 13.49 4.92 -7.94
CA LYS A 201 12.64 3.74 -7.83
C LYS A 201 12.70 3.12 -6.44
N LEU A 202 11.53 2.84 -5.85
CA LEU A 202 11.37 2.09 -4.61
C LEU A 202 10.59 0.80 -4.87
N PHE A 203 11.18 -0.33 -4.54
CA PHE A 203 10.55 -1.66 -4.61
C PHE A 203 10.15 -2.12 -3.20
N VAL A 204 8.90 -2.53 -3.03
CA VAL A 204 8.27 -2.82 -1.73
C VAL A 204 7.84 -4.28 -1.68
N PHE A 205 8.37 -5.04 -0.73
CA PHE A 205 8.14 -6.49 -0.58
C PHE A 205 7.49 -6.80 0.77
N GLU A 206 6.81 -7.94 0.87
CA GLU A 206 6.25 -8.41 2.14
C GLU A 206 7.34 -8.90 3.09
N SER A 207 8.31 -9.67 2.60
CA SER A 207 9.37 -10.25 3.42
C SER A 207 10.79 -9.95 2.91
N PRO A 208 11.82 -10.04 3.78
CA PRO A 208 13.22 -9.92 3.37
C PRO A 208 13.65 -10.96 2.34
N ILE A 209 13.11 -12.19 2.41
CA ILE A 209 13.45 -13.26 1.48
C ILE A 209 12.95 -12.96 0.08
N ASP A 210 11.74 -12.39 -0.06
CA ASP A 210 11.17 -12.01 -1.35
C ASP A 210 11.96 -10.86 -1.98
N LEU A 211 12.35 -9.87 -1.17
CA LEU A 211 13.23 -8.79 -1.59
C LEU A 211 14.56 -9.32 -2.16
N LEU A 212 15.22 -10.20 -1.42
CA LEU A 212 16.50 -10.80 -1.85
C LEU A 212 16.31 -11.72 -3.06
N SER A 213 15.16 -12.39 -3.18
CA SER A 213 14.83 -13.22 -4.34
C SER A 213 14.69 -12.38 -5.61
N TYR A 214 14.05 -11.22 -5.51
CA TYR A 214 13.95 -10.29 -6.63
C TYR A 214 15.33 -9.76 -7.05
N ILE A 215 16.17 -9.32 -6.12
CA ILE A 215 17.53 -8.85 -6.42
C ILE A 215 18.39 -9.98 -7.03
N THR A 216 18.24 -11.23 -6.54
CA THR A 216 18.91 -12.39 -7.11
C THR A 216 18.53 -12.62 -8.58
N ALA A 217 17.25 -12.47 -8.91
CA ALA A 217 16.75 -12.65 -10.26
C ALA A 217 17.06 -11.46 -11.20
N VAL A 218 17.08 -10.25 -10.66
CA VAL A 218 17.28 -9.00 -11.41
C VAL A 218 18.42 -8.21 -10.77
N PRO A 219 19.68 -8.65 -10.99
CA PRO A 219 20.85 -8.07 -10.34
C PRO A 219 21.32 -6.75 -10.99
N GLU A 220 20.85 -6.42 -12.19
CA GLU A 220 21.32 -5.24 -12.94
C GLU A 220 21.00 -3.96 -12.17
N GLU A 221 22.03 -3.17 -11.89
CA GLU A 221 21.91 -1.88 -11.21
C GLU A 221 21.17 -1.90 -9.85
N TRP A 222 21.08 -3.07 -9.20
CA TRP A 222 20.30 -3.19 -7.96
C TRP A 222 20.75 -2.20 -6.89
N GLU A 223 22.03 -1.90 -6.77
CA GLU A 223 22.57 -0.95 -5.79
C GLU A 223 22.04 0.48 -5.99
N LYS A 224 21.62 0.82 -7.21
CA LYS A 224 21.05 2.14 -7.51
C LYS A 224 19.58 2.26 -7.12
N HIS A 225 18.86 1.14 -7.04
CA HIS A 225 17.44 1.11 -6.67
C HIS A 225 17.25 1.04 -5.15
N SER A 226 16.11 1.51 -4.68
CA SER A 226 15.73 1.36 -3.26
C SER A 226 14.79 0.17 -3.10
N TYR A 227 14.99 -0.59 -2.03
CA TYR A 227 14.22 -1.77 -1.68
C TYR A 227 13.86 -1.75 -0.22
N ILE A 228 12.63 -2.12 0.13
CA ILE A 228 12.17 -2.24 1.50
C ILE A 228 11.27 -3.45 1.68
N SER A 229 11.46 -4.22 2.75
CA SER A 229 10.52 -5.23 3.19
C SER A 229 9.68 -4.72 4.35
N LEU A 230 8.38 -4.99 4.32
CA LEU A 230 7.43 -4.49 5.31
C LEU A 230 7.40 -5.32 6.60
N GLY A 231 7.95 -6.54 6.58
CA GLY A 231 7.80 -7.52 7.68
C GLY A 231 6.33 -7.92 7.90
N GLY A 232 5.55 -7.97 6.82
CA GLY A 232 4.11 -8.18 6.76
C GLY A 232 3.44 -7.17 5.83
N LEU A 233 2.23 -6.73 6.14
CA LEU A 233 1.42 -5.86 5.26
C LEU A 233 1.23 -4.43 5.80
N SER A 234 2.14 -3.93 6.66
CA SER A 234 2.08 -2.55 7.19
C SER A 234 2.73 -1.57 6.21
N GLU A 235 2.07 -0.44 5.95
CA GLU A 235 2.60 0.63 5.07
C GLU A 235 3.74 1.45 5.69
N LYS A 236 4.01 1.29 6.99
CA LYS A 236 4.87 2.21 7.75
C LYS A 236 6.28 2.33 7.20
N ALA A 237 6.94 1.20 6.90
CA ALA A 237 8.31 1.21 6.38
C ALA A 237 8.39 1.84 4.98
N MET A 238 7.45 1.51 4.09
CA MET A 238 7.35 2.14 2.77
C MET A 238 7.15 3.66 2.90
N LYS A 239 6.22 4.09 3.77
CA LYS A 239 5.94 5.50 4.01
C LYS A 239 7.15 6.25 4.53
N GLN A 240 7.90 5.68 5.48
CA GLN A 240 9.12 6.26 6.01
C GLN A 240 10.14 6.50 4.91
N VAL A 241 10.37 5.50 4.04
CA VAL A 241 11.35 5.61 2.96
C VAL A 241 11.02 6.75 2.01
N TYR A 242 9.81 6.85 1.44
CA TYR A 242 9.52 7.94 0.49
C TYR A 242 9.36 9.32 1.16
N MET A 243 9.12 9.38 2.47
CA MET A 243 9.15 10.63 3.22
C MET A 243 10.56 11.14 3.47
N GLU A 244 11.51 10.27 3.72
CA GLU A 244 12.92 10.60 3.95
C GLU A 244 13.71 10.82 2.65
N HIS A 245 13.40 10.04 1.61
CA HIS A 245 14.12 10.04 0.33
C HIS A 245 13.30 10.72 -0.78
N LYS A 246 13.41 12.06 -0.85
CA LYS A 246 12.63 12.91 -1.77
C LYS A 246 12.96 12.75 -3.26
N ASN A 247 14.00 12.01 -3.60
CA ASN A 247 14.32 11.61 -4.97
C ASN A 247 13.40 10.50 -5.52
N ILE A 248 12.68 9.76 -4.68
CA ILE A 248 11.76 8.71 -5.11
C ILE A 248 10.59 9.32 -5.88
N ARG A 249 10.32 8.77 -7.08
CA ARG A 249 9.24 9.16 -7.99
C ARG A 249 8.32 8.00 -8.36
N SER A 250 8.81 6.77 -8.22
CA SER A 250 8.08 5.58 -8.63
C SER A 250 8.14 4.50 -7.56
N ILE A 251 6.98 3.97 -7.17
CA ILE A 251 6.85 2.89 -6.20
C ILE A 251 6.37 1.63 -6.93
N TYR A 252 7.09 0.55 -6.75
CA TYR A 252 6.77 -0.77 -7.27
C TYR A 252 6.31 -1.67 -6.12
N LEU A 253 5.03 -1.99 -6.08
CA LEU A 253 4.43 -2.88 -5.10
C LEU A 253 4.66 -4.33 -5.52
N CYS A 254 5.56 -5.02 -4.82
CA CYS A 254 6.02 -6.38 -5.10
C CYS A 254 5.54 -7.36 -4.02
N LEU A 255 4.33 -7.14 -3.46
CA LEU A 255 3.74 -7.99 -2.42
C LEU A 255 3.37 -9.37 -2.98
N ASP A 256 3.06 -10.32 -2.10
CA ASP A 256 2.66 -11.67 -2.48
C ASP A 256 1.41 -11.66 -3.41
N ASN A 257 1.32 -12.65 -4.29
CA ASN A 257 0.19 -12.83 -5.18
C ASN A 257 -0.85 -13.75 -4.54
N ASP A 258 -1.39 -13.29 -3.41
CA ASP A 258 -2.53 -13.89 -2.73
C ASP A 258 -3.57 -12.81 -2.41
N GLU A 259 -4.75 -13.23 -1.91
CA GLU A 259 -5.83 -12.26 -1.66
C GLU A 259 -5.44 -11.13 -0.69
N PRO A 260 -4.78 -11.40 0.48
CA PRO A 260 -4.32 -10.33 1.37
C PRO A 260 -3.33 -9.37 0.70
N GLY A 261 -2.34 -9.89 -0.05
CA GLY A 261 -1.34 -9.08 -0.74
C GLY A 261 -1.96 -8.21 -1.84
N ASN A 262 -2.88 -8.77 -2.63
CA ASN A 262 -3.57 -8.05 -3.69
C ASN A 262 -4.50 -6.97 -3.13
N GLU A 263 -5.27 -7.26 -2.08
CA GLU A 263 -6.09 -6.26 -1.39
C GLU A 263 -5.23 -5.13 -0.82
N ARG A 264 -4.07 -5.48 -0.23
CA ARG A 264 -3.18 -4.49 0.34
C ARG A 264 -2.56 -3.58 -0.73
N CYS A 265 -2.24 -4.11 -1.90
CA CYS A 265 -1.80 -3.29 -3.03
C CYS A 265 -2.85 -2.23 -3.41
N ARG A 266 -4.14 -2.62 -3.51
CA ARG A 266 -5.23 -1.67 -3.78
C ARG A 266 -5.30 -0.56 -2.73
N GLN A 267 -5.20 -0.91 -1.45
CA GLN A 267 -5.20 0.06 -0.35
C GLN A 267 -3.98 0.99 -0.38
N PHE A 268 -2.80 0.48 -0.69
CA PHE A 268 -1.58 1.30 -0.75
C PHE A 268 -1.66 2.39 -1.81
N VAL A 269 -2.29 2.13 -2.97
CA VAL A 269 -2.44 3.16 -4.02
C VAL A 269 -3.13 4.42 -3.48
N SER A 270 -4.14 4.26 -2.63
CA SER A 270 -4.85 5.41 -2.03
C SER A 270 -4.08 6.11 -0.91
N MET A 271 -3.05 5.46 -0.34
CA MET A 271 -2.24 6.00 0.75
C MET A 271 -0.95 6.67 0.27
N ILE A 272 -0.48 6.31 -0.93
CA ILE A 272 0.72 6.88 -1.56
C ILE A 272 0.38 8.25 -2.11
N PRO A 273 1.25 9.28 -1.90
CA PRO A 273 1.04 10.63 -2.46
C PRO A 273 0.76 10.62 -3.96
N GLU A 274 -0.16 11.49 -4.40
CA GLU A 274 -0.63 11.50 -5.78
C GLU A 274 0.47 11.80 -6.81
N GLU A 275 1.50 12.55 -6.42
CA GLU A 275 2.63 12.91 -7.27
C GLU A 275 3.55 11.72 -7.61
N LEU A 276 3.43 10.59 -6.91
CA LEU A 276 4.25 9.40 -7.16
C LEU A 276 3.56 8.44 -8.12
N CYS A 277 4.33 7.90 -9.07
CA CYS A 277 3.87 6.79 -9.91
C CYS A 277 3.79 5.50 -9.10
N VAL A 278 2.79 4.68 -9.35
CA VAL A 278 2.60 3.41 -8.65
C VAL A 278 2.41 2.28 -9.65
N PHE A 279 3.24 1.27 -9.51
CA PHE A 279 3.21 0.06 -10.31
C PHE A 279 3.01 -1.16 -9.39
N ARG A 280 2.32 -2.18 -9.87
CA ARG A 280 2.29 -3.51 -9.29
C ARG A 280 3.26 -4.40 -10.09
N LEU A 281 4.19 -5.07 -9.41
CA LEU A 281 4.90 -6.22 -9.95
C LEU A 281 4.30 -7.46 -9.27
N GLU A 282 3.42 -8.14 -10.00
CA GLU A 282 2.71 -9.32 -9.50
C GLU A 282 3.53 -10.55 -9.81
N PRO A 283 4.04 -11.29 -8.78
CA PRO A 283 4.80 -12.50 -9.03
C PRO A 283 3.93 -13.59 -9.67
N ALA A 284 4.51 -14.36 -10.58
CA ALA A 284 3.81 -15.42 -11.32
C ALA A 284 3.38 -16.60 -10.44
N LYS A 285 4.02 -16.79 -9.29
CA LYS A 285 3.62 -17.73 -8.22
C LYS A 285 3.11 -16.96 -7.02
N LYS A 286 2.97 -17.63 -5.89
CA LYS A 286 2.48 -17.01 -4.67
C LYS A 286 3.40 -15.85 -4.22
N ASP A 287 4.71 -16.08 -4.20
CA ASP A 287 5.70 -15.11 -3.79
C ASP A 287 6.94 -15.14 -4.70
N TRP A 288 7.86 -14.19 -4.50
CA TRP A 288 9.07 -14.07 -5.31
C TRP A 288 10.05 -15.22 -5.10
N ASN A 289 10.11 -15.75 -3.86
CA ASN A 289 10.99 -16.88 -3.58
C ASN A 289 10.50 -18.17 -4.25
N GLU A 290 9.19 -18.39 -4.30
CA GLU A 290 8.63 -19.53 -5.06
C GLU A 290 8.93 -19.43 -6.56
N CYS A 291 8.90 -18.21 -7.14
CA CYS A 291 9.29 -18.00 -8.53
C CYS A 291 10.77 -18.36 -8.76
N LEU A 292 11.65 -17.89 -7.87
CA LEU A 292 13.09 -18.12 -7.95
C LEU A 292 13.42 -19.61 -7.78
N VAL A 293 12.87 -20.27 -6.76
CA VAL A 293 13.08 -21.70 -6.48
C VAL A 293 12.57 -22.57 -7.64
N ALA A 294 11.50 -22.17 -8.31
CA ALA A 294 10.99 -22.85 -9.49
C ALA A 294 11.84 -22.64 -10.75
N GLY A 295 12.86 -21.76 -10.69
CA GLY A 295 13.74 -21.49 -11.82
C GLY A 295 13.07 -20.77 -12.98
N LEU A 296 12.04 -19.94 -12.70
CA LEU A 296 11.35 -19.20 -13.75
C LEU A 296 12.30 -18.18 -14.41
N PRO A 297 12.28 -18.05 -15.75
CA PRO A 297 12.98 -16.97 -16.44
C PRO A 297 12.50 -15.60 -15.95
N VAL A 298 13.39 -14.61 -15.84
CA VAL A 298 13.08 -13.26 -15.32
C VAL A 298 11.84 -12.63 -15.98
N LYS A 299 11.72 -12.79 -17.30
CA LYS A 299 10.57 -12.26 -18.08
C LYS A 299 9.22 -12.88 -17.70
N GLU A 300 9.24 -14.06 -17.10
CA GLU A 300 8.07 -14.83 -16.71
C GLU A 300 7.83 -14.80 -15.19
N MET A 301 8.76 -14.21 -14.42
CA MET A 301 8.64 -14.15 -12.96
C MET A 301 7.55 -13.22 -12.47
N ALA A 302 7.24 -12.16 -13.24
CA ALA A 302 6.23 -11.21 -12.82
C ALA A 302 5.54 -10.50 -13.99
N LYS A 303 4.31 -10.06 -13.71
CA LYS A 303 3.55 -9.15 -14.56
C LYS A 303 3.60 -7.75 -13.98
N GLN A 304 4.03 -6.77 -14.79
CA GLN A 304 3.96 -5.37 -14.40
C GLN A 304 2.60 -4.77 -14.80
N ILE A 305 1.94 -4.14 -13.84
CA ILE A 305 0.67 -3.46 -13.99
C ILE A 305 0.86 -2.01 -13.56
N CYS A 306 0.51 -1.06 -14.41
CA CYS A 306 0.50 0.35 -14.06
C CYS A 306 -0.79 0.64 -13.27
N LEU A 307 -0.66 1.05 -12.00
CA LEU A 307 -1.78 1.42 -11.14
C LEU A 307 -2.01 2.93 -11.16
N ARG A 308 -0.94 3.72 -11.28
CA ARG A 308 -0.98 5.18 -11.40
C ARG A 308 0.31 5.67 -12.05
N ASP A 309 0.21 6.36 -13.20
CA ASP A 309 1.34 6.96 -13.89
C ASP A 309 1.15 8.47 -13.99
N ASN A 310 1.85 9.21 -13.17
CA ASN A 310 1.82 10.67 -13.10
C ASN A 310 3.06 11.31 -13.74
N ARG A 311 3.88 10.53 -14.45
CA ARG A 311 4.98 11.12 -15.20
C ARG A 311 4.40 12.06 -16.26
N GLU A 312 4.90 13.27 -16.28
CA GLU A 312 4.63 14.16 -17.40
C GLU A 312 5.06 13.45 -18.68
N LYS A 313 4.09 13.05 -19.51
CA LYS A 313 4.41 12.56 -20.82
C LYS A 313 5.06 13.72 -21.57
N PRO A 314 6.29 13.56 -22.07
CA PRO A 314 6.89 14.61 -22.87
C PRO A 314 5.90 14.97 -23.98
N VAL A 315 5.50 16.23 -24.02
CA VAL A 315 4.65 16.71 -25.13
C VAL A 315 5.47 16.48 -26.39
N PRO A 316 5.03 15.62 -27.32
CA PRO A 316 5.79 15.39 -28.54
C PRO A 316 5.76 16.66 -29.38
N VAL A 317 6.85 17.42 -29.34
CA VAL A 317 7.01 18.61 -30.19
C VAL A 317 7.58 18.14 -31.52
N MET A 318 6.78 18.21 -32.57
CA MET A 318 7.21 17.95 -33.93
C MET A 318 7.37 19.28 -34.68
N LYS A 319 8.31 19.36 -35.62
CA LYS A 319 8.43 20.51 -36.51
C LYS A 319 7.31 20.41 -37.55
N MET A 320 6.68 21.55 -37.89
CA MET A 320 5.65 21.59 -38.92
C MET A 320 6.14 21.10 -40.27
N SER A 321 7.43 21.26 -40.58
CA SER A 321 8.06 20.75 -41.80
C SER A 321 8.14 19.21 -41.87
N GLU A 322 7.92 18.52 -40.77
CA GLU A 322 7.93 17.05 -40.67
C GLU A 322 6.50 16.46 -40.72
N VAL A 323 5.48 17.34 -40.74
CA VAL A 323 4.07 16.94 -40.80
C VAL A 323 3.65 16.83 -42.26
N GLU A 324 3.22 15.65 -42.68
CA GLU A 324 2.65 15.45 -44.02
C GLU A 324 1.26 16.09 -44.11
N GLU A 325 1.03 16.86 -45.18
CA GLU A 325 -0.28 17.43 -45.47
C GLU A 325 -1.25 16.34 -45.86
N THR A 326 -2.42 16.31 -45.22
CA THR A 326 -3.49 15.38 -45.55
C THR A 326 -4.77 16.13 -45.94
N VAL A 327 -5.48 15.62 -46.92
CA VAL A 327 -6.77 16.18 -47.33
C VAL A 327 -7.84 15.80 -46.35
N VAL A 328 -8.58 16.78 -45.83
CA VAL A 328 -9.71 16.55 -44.96
C VAL A 328 -10.84 15.84 -45.71
N GLN A 329 -11.23 14.67 -45.23
CA GLN A 329 -12.43 13.98 -45.73
C GLN A 329 -13.66 14.47 -44.96
N TRP A 330 -14.78 14.62 -45.65
CA TRP A 330 -16.00 15.22 -45.13
C TRP A 330 -17.16 14.25 -45.18
N LEU A 331 -17.84 14.07 -44.03
CA LEU A 331 -19.17 13.48 -44.00
C LEU A 331 -20.19 14.47 -44.58
N TRP A 332 -20.04 15.74 -44.25
CA TRP A 332 -20.89 16.82 -44.70
C TRP A 332 -20.10 18.12 -44.88
N TYR A 333 -19.72 18.44 -46.08
CA TYR A 333 -18.96 19.66 -46.37
C TYR A 333 -19.84 20.91 -46.28
N PRO A 334 -19.40 22.01 -45.66
CA PRO A 334 -18.16 22.18 -44.88
C PRO A 334 -18.38 21.99 -43.34
N PHE A 335 -19.39 21.25 -42.94
CA PHE A 335 -19.88 21.24 -41.56
C PHE A 335 -19.33 20.09 -40.70
N ILE A 336 -19.22 18.89 -41.26
CA ILE A 336 -18.84 17.69 -40.48
C ILE A 336 -17.68 16.95 -41.16
N PRO A 337 -16.44 17.16 -40.71
CA PRO A 337 -15.30 16.38 -41.20
C PRO A 337 -15.23 15.00 -40.52
N PHE A 338 -14.72 13.99 -41.25
CA PHE A 338 -14.38 12.71 -40.65
C PHE A 338 -13.17 12.84 -39.71
N GLY A 339 -13.15 12.05 -38.63
CA GLY A 339 -12.05 11.98 -37.65
C GLY A 339 -11.88 13.22 -36.79
N LYS A 340 -12.83 14.16 -36.78
CA LYS A 340 -12.81 15.37 -35.95
C LYS A 340 -14.11 15.55 -35.19
N VAL A 341 -14.06 16.28 -34.07
CA VAL A 341 -15.24 16.62 -33.26
C VAL A 341 -15.97 17.79 -33.93
N THR A 342 -17.30 17.65 -34.08
CA THR A 342 -18.19 18.71 -34.50
C THR A 342 -19.17 19.07 -33.41
N LEU A 343 -19.28 20.35 -33.07
CA LEU A 343 -20.19 20.85 -32.05
C LEU A 343 -21.42 21.51 -32.71
N ILE A 344 -22.64 21.02 -32.38
CA ILE A 344 -23.90 21.62 -32.80
C ILE A 344 -24.49 22.41 -31.62
N GLN A 345 -24.44 23.73 -31.71
CA GLN A 345 -24.90 24.63 -30.62
C GLN A 345 -26.17 25.38 -31.04
N GLY A 346 -27.02 25.70 -30.08
CA GLY A 346 -28.23 26.52 -30.27
C GLY A 346 -29.15 26.48 -29.05
N ASN A 347 -30.13 27.37 -28.97
CA ASN A 347 -31.09 27.46 -27.88
C ASN A 347 -31.96 26.19 -27.75
N PRO A 348 -32.51 25.90 -26.57
CA PRO A 348 -33.47 24.79 -26.41
C PRO A 348 -34.63 24.88 -27.40
N GLY A 349 -35.14 23.74 -27.82
CA GLY A 349 -36.28 23.66 -28.76
C GLY A 349 -36.01 24.00 -30.23
N LYS A 350 -34.78 24.34 -30.61
CA LYS A 350 -34.44 24.72 -32.01
C LYS A 350 -34.07 23.53 -32.92
N GLY A 351 -34.33 22.30 -32.49
CA GLY A 351 -34.22 21.11 -33.34
C GLY A 351 -32.82 20.47 -33.43
N LYS A 352 -31.88 20.80 -32.53
CA LYS A 352 -30.52 20.20 -32.52
C LYS A 352 -30.55 18.68 -32.53
N THR A 353 -31.36 18.07 -31.66
CA THR A 353 -31.52 16.62 -31.59
C THR A 353 -32.09 16.04 -32.87
N TRP A 354 -33.05 16.73 -33.51
CA TRP A 354 -33.60 16.29 -34.80
C TRP A 354 -32.57 16.32 -35.93
N ILE A 355 -31.70 17.34 -35.97
CA ILE A 355 -30.60 17.39 -36.96
C ILE A 355 -29.64 16.22 -36.74
N ALA A 356 -29.24 15.94 -35.48
CA ALA A 356 -28.36 14.81 -35.17
C ALA A 356 -28.97 13.46 -35.58
N MET A 357 -30.27 13.27 -35.32
CA MET A 357 -31.00 12.06 -35.71
C MET A 357 -31.19 11.95 -37.25
N ALA A 358 -31.42 13.07 -37.93
CA ALA A 358 -31.47 13.08 -39.40
C ALA A 358 -30.11 12.70 -40.01
N ILE A 359 -29.01 13.25 -39.49
CA ILE A 359 -27.65 12.88 -39.92
C ILE A 359 -27.41 11.38 -39.65
N ALA A 360 -27.77 10.85 -38.48
CA ALA A 360 -27.69 9.42 -38.19
C ALA A 360 -28.49 8.57 -39.19
N ALA A 361 -29.69 9.00 -39.54
CA ALA A 361 -30.53 8.32 -40.56
C ALA A 361 -29.88 8.33 -41.94
N TYR A 362 -29.30 9.44 -42.38
CA TYR A 362 -28.56 9.51 -43.64
C TYR A 362 -27.36 8.56 -43.62
N CYS A 363 -26.55 8.57 -42.55
CA CYS A 363 -25.37 7.71 -42.41
C CYS A 363 -25.74 6.21 -42.42
N THR A 364 -26.81 5.81 -41.73
CA THR A 364 -27.23 4.41 -41.65
C THR A 364 -27.77 3.86 -42.97
N ASN A 365 -28.30 4.72 -43.83
CA ASN A 365 -28.85 4.33 -45.14
C ASN A 365 -27.93 4.62 -46.35
N GLY A 366 -26.75 5.24 -46.13
CA GLY A 366 -25.87 5.65 -47.20
C GLY A 366 -26.48 6.75 -48.11
N LYS A 367 -27.39 7.54 -47.54
CA LYS A 367 -28.03 8.63 -48.29
C LYS A 367 -27.13 9.85 -48.32
N GLU A 368 -27.26 10.64 -49.39
CA GLU A 368 -26.52 11.91 -49.54
C GLU A 368 -27.08 12.97 -48.58
N LEU A 369 -26.23 13.60 -47.82
CA LEU A 369 -26.55 14.85 -47.14
C LEU A 369 -26.58 16.01 -48.14
N PRO A 370 -27.32 17.10 -47.90
CA PRO A 370 -27.38 18.22 -48.81
C PRO A 370 -25.98 18.73 -49.18
N ASN A 371 -25.65 18.79 -50.47
CA ASN A 371 -24.35 19.19 -51.01
C ASN A 371 -23.16 18.32 -50.54
N ALA A 372 -23.39 17.07 -50.15
CA ALA A 372 -22.35 16.10 -49.80
C ALA A 372 -22.22 15.03 -50.92
N LEU A 373 -21.10 14.32 -50.91
CA LEU A 373 -20.89 13.15 -51.75
C LEU A 373 -21.65 11.94 -51.20
N PRO A 374 -22.03 10.95 -52.07
CA PRO A 374 -22.57 9.68 -51.60
C PRO A 374 -21.62 9.00 -50.60
N ILE A 375 -22.18 8.37 -49.58
CA ILE A 375 -21.44 7.62 -48.59
C ILE A 375 -21.94 6.19 -48.53
N GLU A 376 -21.04 5.23 -48.24
CA GLU A 376 -21.45 3.88 -47.92
C GLU A 376 -22.15 3.85 -46.55
N PRO A 377 -23.22 3.05 -46.38
CA PRO A 377 -23.91 2.95 -45.11
C PRO A 377 -22.98 2.43 -44.01
N PHE A 378 -22.97 3.08 -42.84
CA PHE A 378 -22.15 2.67 -41.69
C PHE A 378 -22.93 2.70 -40.36
N ASN A 379 -22.37 2.06 -39.34
CA ASN A 379 -22.98 2.01 -38.01
C ASN A 379 -22.80 3.35 -37.29
N VAL A 380 -23.86 3.78 -36.61
CA VAL A 380 -23.87 4.99 -35.78
C VAL A 380 -24.02 4.61 -34.33
N LEU A 381 -23.12 5.08 -33.48
CA LEU A 381 -23.28 5.02 -32.04
C LEU A 381 -23.93 6.31 -31.56
N TYR A 382 -25.12 6.20 -30.97
CA TYR A 382 -25.89 7.33 -30.45
C TYR A 382 -25.95 7.26 -28.95
N GLN A 383 -25.50 8.31 -28.24
CA GLN A 383 -25.54 8.40 -26.82
C GLN A 383 -26.30 9.63 -26.33
N THR A 384 -27.07 9.53 -25.27
CA THR A 384 -27.81 10.63 -24.66
C THR A 384 -27.89 10.41 -23.14
N ALA A 385 -27.80 11.50 -22.37
CA ALA A 385 -27.97 11.50 -20.93
C ALA A 385 -29.32 12.09 -20.50
N GLU A 386 -30.10 12.70 -21.42
CA GLU A 386 -31.32 13.44 -21.10
C GLU A 386 -32.60 12.74 -21.54
N ASP A 387 -32.58 12.12 -22.74
CA ASP A 387 -33.77 11.57 -23.40
C ASP A 387 -33.82 10.03 -23.25
N GLY A 388 -34.97 9.48 -22.95
CA GLY A 388 -35.20 8.03 -22.88
C GLY A 388 -35.02 7.35 -24.25
N ILE A 389 -34.30 6.22 -24.26
CA ILE A 389 -33.99 5.51 -25.53
C ILE A 389 -35.25 4.93 -26.13
N ALA A 390 -36.09 4.26 -25.36
CA ALA A 390 -37.24 3.50 -25.88
C ALA A 390 -38.42 4.39 -26.28
N ASP A 391 -38.69 5.42 -25.51
CA ASP A 391 -39.88 6.29 -25.65
C ASP A 391 -39.65 7.56 -26.45
N THR A 392 -38.43 8.03 -26.52
CA THR A 392 -38.08 9.30 -27.16
C THR A 392 -37.14 9.12 -28.37
N ILE A 393 -35.96 8.51 -28.18
CA ILE A 393 -34.92 8.42 -29.19
C ILE A 393 -35.32 7.48 -30.32
N LYS A 394 -35.71 6.24 -30.00
CA LYS A 394 -36.10 5.23 -30.97
C LYS A 394 -37.25 5.68 -31.87
N PRO A 395 -38.36 6.25 -31.34
CA PRO A 395 -39.43 6.76 -32.21
C PRO A 395 -39.02 7.92 -33.13
N ARG A 396 -38.12 8.78 -32.65
CA ARG A 396 -37.64 9.92 -33.45
C ARG A 396 -36.68 9.47 -34.57
N LEU A 397 -35.75 8.54 -34.28
CA LEU A 397 -34.90 7.91 -35.29
C LEU A 397 -35.71 7.20 -36.39
N ALA A 398 -36.75 6.46 -35.96
CA ALA A 398 -37.67 5.83 -36.91
C ALA A 398 -38.38 6.85 -37.82
N LYS A 399 -38.84 8.00 -37.28
CA LYS A 399 -39.42 9.09 -38.06
C LYS A 399 -38.44 9.73 -39.03
N CYS A 400 -37.15 9.78 -38.69
CA CYS A 400 -36.09 10.22 -39.60
C CYS A 400 -35.73 9.16 -40.64
N GLY A 401 -36.28 7.94 -40.54
CA GLY A 401 -36.05 6.86 -41.48
C GLY A 401 -34.66 6.20 -41.30
N ALA A 402 -34.12 6.17 -40.11
CA ALA A 402 -32.84 5.48 -39.83
C ALA A 402 -32.97 3.97 -39.99
N ASP A 403 -31.91 3.30 -40.49
CA ASP A 403 -31.79 1.85 -40.41
C ASP A 403 -31.42 1.48 -38.97
N MET A 404 -32.41 0.98 -38.20
CA MET A 404 -32.28 0.66 -36.80
C MET A 404 -31.31 -0.50 -36.54
N THR A 405 -30.96 -1.29 -37.54
CA THR A 405 -29.96 -2.38 -37.37
C THR A 405 -28.54 -1.83 -37.31
N ARG A 406 -28.33 -0.60 -37.78
CA ARG A 406 -27.04 0.11 -37.81
C ARG A 406 -26.89 1.17 -36.73
N VAL A 407 -27.94 1.44 -35.93
CA VAL A 407 -27.85 2.31 -34.76
C VAL A 407 -27.51 1.51 -33.53
N ARG A 408 -26.51 1.93 -32.75
CA ARG A 408 -26.07 1.35 -31.49
C ARG A 408 -26.16 2.40 -30.39
N PHE A 409 -26.34 1.97 -29.13
CA PHE A 409 -26.21 2.83 -27.96
C PHE A 409 -25.49 2.06 -26.85
N ILE A 410 -24.91 2.77 -25.87
CA ILE A 410 -24.28 2.18 -24.71
C ILE A 410 -25.35 2.05 -23.65
N ASN A 411 -25.59 0.82 -23.16
CA ASN A 411 -26.46 0.56 -22.02
C ASN A 411 -25.62 0.72 -20.75
N GLU A 412 -25.94 1.70 -19.91
CA GLU A 412 -25.21 1.97 -18.66
C GLU A 412 -25.75 1.15 -17.48
N ASP A 413 -26.80 0.33 -17.69
CA ASP A 413 -27.45 -0.48 -16.65
C ASP A 413 -26.94 -1.92 -16.59
N GLU A 414 -25.83 -2.26 -17.28
CA GLU A 414 -25.19 -3.60 -17.22
C GLU A 414 -23.76 -3.53 -16.68
#